data_33e51815b1b49859fda57a1e98070c82
#
_entry.id   33e51815b1b49859fda57a1e98070c82
#
_cell.length_a   1.000
_cell.length_b   1.000
_cell.length_c   1.000
_cell.angle_alpha   90.00
_cell.angle_beta   90.00
_cell.angle_gamma   90.00
#
_symmetry.space_group_name_H-M   'P 1'
#
loop_
_entity.id
_entity.type
_entity.pdbx_description
1 polymer ?
#
loop_
_entity_poly.entity_id
_entity_poly.type
_entity_poly.pdbx_seq_one_letter_code
_entity_poly.pdbx_strand_id
1 'polypeptide(L)' 'MPLIEVKLIENRLDDEQKKELALKLVETLCEVGGEKWRDLTFCIVEEVPEKSWAFAGKVY' A
#
# COMPACT_ATOMS: atom_id res chain seq x y z
N MET A 1 -4.19 13.78 9.83
CA MET A 1 -3.10 13.26 8.99
C MET A 1 -3.62 12.14 8.12
N PRO A 2 -3.38 12.16 6.75
CA PRO A 2 -3.85 11.06 5.90
C PRO A 2 -3.06 9.78 6.12
N LEU A 3 -3.74 8.66 5.97
CA LEU A 3 -3.13 7.34 6.03
C LEU A 3 -3.58 6.55 4.81
N ILE A 4 -2.63 6.01 4.09
CA ILE A 4 -2.88 5.12 2.96
C ILE A 4 -2.48 3.71 3.39
N GLU A 5 -3.39 2.78 3.31
CA GLU A 5 -3.10 1.39 3.64
C GLU A 5 -3.25 0.51 2.41
N VAL A 6 -2.25 -0.34 2.21
CA VAL A 6 -2.29 -1.35 1.15
C VAL A 6 -2.07 -2.71 1.80
N LYS A 7 -2.96 -3.64 1.49
CA LYS A 7 -2.78 -5.02 1.94
C LYS A 7 -2.50 -5.88 0.72
N LEU A 8 -1.47 -6.67 0.80
CA LEU A 8 -1.04 -7.55 -0.27
C LEU A 8 -0.98 -8.99 0.24
N ILE A 9 -1.16 -9.92 -0.67
CA ILE A 9 -0.85 -11.33 -0.35
C ILE A 9 0.68 -11.41 -0.22
N GLU A 10 1.15 -12.14 0.78
CA GLU A 10 2.59 -12.26 1.05
C GLU A 10 3.37 -12.76 -0.16
N ASN A 11 4.64 -12.36 -0.22
CA ASN A 11 5.61 -12.80 -1.23
C ASN A 11 5.26 -12.41 -2.66
N ARG A 12 4.47 -11.34 -2.87
CA ARG A 12 4.16 -10.84 -4.21
C ARG A 12 5.11 -9.74 -4.64
N LEU A 13 5.60 -8.94 -3.69
CA LEU A 13 6.56 -7.87 -3.96
C LEU A 13 7.75 -8.02 -3.04
N ASP A 14 8.93 -7.65 -3.52
CA ASP A 14 10.12 -7.58 -2.67
C ASP A 14 10.14 -6.26 -1.89
N ASP A 15 11.14 -6.09 -1.03
CA ASP A 15 11.21 -4.92 -0.17
C ASP A 15 11.35 -3.61 -0.95
N GLU A 16 12.12 -3.63 -2.03
CA GLU A 16 12.30 -2.45 -2.86
C GLU A 16 11.00 -2.08 -3.59
N GLN A 17 10.26 -3.06 -4.05
CA GLN A 17 8.98 -2.83 -4.72
C GLN A 17 7.94 -2.30 -3.77
N LYS A 18 7.91 -2.79 -2.52
CA LYS A 18 6.98 -2.27 -1.51
C LYS A 18 7.29 -0.81 -1.18
N LYS A 19 8.57 -0.48 -1.09
CA LYS A 19 9.01 0.88 -0.83
C LYS A 19 8.60 1.81 -1.98
N GLU A 20 8.83 1.37 -3.21
CA GLU A 20 8.46 2.14 -4.39
C GLU A 20 6.95 2.37 -4.44
N LEU A 21 6.16 1.32 -4.16
CA LEU A 21 4.71 1.43 -4.13
C LEU A 21 4.26 2.47 -3.12
N ALA A 22 4.79 2.42 -1.90
CA ALA A 22 4.44 3.38 -0.85
C ALA A 22 4.75 4.81 -1.28
N LEU A 23 5.92 5.05 -1.85
CA LEU A 23 6.31 6.37 -2.29
C LEU A 23 5.44 6.88 -3.43
N LYS A 24 5.08 6.02 -4.36
CA LYS A 24 4.23 6.41 -5.49
C LYS A 24 2.79 6.69 -5.07
N LEU A 25 2.29 6.00 -4.06
CA LEU A 25 0.96 6.27 -3.54
C LEU A 25 0.89 7.63 -2.85
N VAL A 26 1.91 7.98 -2.09
CA VAL A 26 1.99 9.32 -1.50
C VAL A 26 2.09 10.38 -2.61
N GLU A 27 2.87 10.11 -3.64
CA GLU A 27 3.00 11.00 -4.79
C GLU A 27 1.65 11.26 -5.45
N THR A 28 0.85 10.21 -5.62
CA THR A 28 -0.49 10.33 -6.20
C THR A 28 -1.39 11.22 -5.36
N LEU A 29 -1.33 11.07 -4.04
CA LEU A 29 -2.10 11.93 -3.15
C LEU A 29 -1.69 13.41 -3.33
N CYS A 30 -0.41 13.66 -3.48
CA CYS A 30 0.10 15.02 -3.70
C CYS A 30 -0.38 15.60 -5.03
N GLU A 31 -0.46 14.77 -6.07
CA GLU A 31 -0.96 15.21 -7.36
C GLU A 31 -2.41 15.66 -7.30
N VAL A 32 -3.21 15.00 -6.49
CA VAL A 32 -4.64 15.30 -6.36
C VAL A 32 -4.88 16.39 -5.33
N GLY A 33 -4.24 16.32 -4.18
CA GLY A 33 -4.56 17.16 -3.03
C GLY A 33 -3.58 18.28 -2.74
N GLY A 34 -2.45 18.31 -3.43
CA GLY A 34 -1.43 19.33 -3.24
C GLY A 34 -0.17 18.83 -2.58
N GLU A 35 0.92 19.54 -2.79
CA GLU A 35 2.25 19.17 -2.35
C GLU A 35 2.38 19.12 -0.82
N LYS A 36 1.54 19.85 -0.11
CA LYS A 36 1.59 19.89 1.36
C LYS A 36 1.41 18.52 2.00
N TRP A 37 0.78 17.58 1.30
CA TRP A 37 0.52 16.25 1.86
C TRP A 37 1.76 15.36 1.88
N ARG A 38 2.81 15.71 1.17
CA ARG A 38 4.01 14.89 1.07
C ARG A 38 4.62 14.56 2.44
N ASP A 39 4.73 15.55 3.30
CA ASP A 39 5.36 15.37 4.62
C ASP A 39 4.38 15.04 5.73
N LEU A 40 3.10 14.88 5.39
CA LEU A 40 2.05 14.63 6.39
C LEU A 40 1.40 13.26 6.27
N THR A 41 1.69 12.53 5.18
CA THR A 41 0.99 11.29 4.85
C THR A 41 1.77 10.07 5.30
N PHE A 42 1.08 9.17 5.99
CA PHE A 42 1.60 7.84 6.26
C PHE A 42 1.12 6.88 5.17
N CYS A 43 1.99 5.96 4.78
CA CYS A 43 1.60 4.88 3.89
C CYS A 43 2.13 3.57 4.45
N ILE A 44 1.24 2.62 4.64
CA ILE A 44 1.58 1.30 5.16
C ILE A 44 1.30 0.28 4.08
N VAL A 45 2.31 -0.53 3.75
CA VAL A 45 2.16 -1.68 2.87
C VAL A 45 2.30 -2.92 3.73
N GLU A 46 1.21 -3.62 3.90
CA GLU A 46 1.14 -4.79 4.79
C GLU A 46 0.99 -6.06 3.97
N GLU A 47 1.77 -7.06 4.32
CA GLU A 47 1.62 -8.39 3.73
C GLU A 47 0.79 -9.25 4.64
N VAL A 48 -0.24 -9.88 4.07
CA VAL A 48 -1.15 -10.75 4.81
C VAL A 48 -0.92 -12.18 4.31
N PRO A 49 -0.79 -13.16 5.23
CA PRO A 49 -0.55 -14.54 4.83
C PRO A 49 -1.54 -15.03 3.80
N GLU A 50 -1.07 -15.84 2.87
CA GLU A 50 -1.85 -16.31 1.74
C GLU A 50 -3.16 -16.95 2.14
N LYS A 51 -3.12 -17.79 3.17
CA LYS A 51 -4.30 -18.55 3.62
C LYS A 51 -5.34 -17.71 4.35
N SER A 52 -5.05 -16.44 4.58
CA SER A 52 -5.99 -15.51 5.22
C SER A 52 -6.91 -14.81 4.23
N TRP A 53 -6.79 -15.12 2.93
CA TRP A 53 -7.55 -14.47 1.89
C TRP A 53 -8.64 -15.37 1.36
N ALA A 54 -9.78 -14.77 1.05
CA ALA A 54 -10.85 -15.44 0.33
C ALA A 54 -11.30 -14.50 -0.79
N PHE A 55 -11.49 -15.05 -1.98
CA PHE A 55 -11.92 -14.29 -3.13
C PHE A 55 -12.72 -15.20 -4.06
N ALA A 56 -13.88 -14.74 -4.46
CA ALA A 56 -14.76 -15.50 -5.37
C ALA A 56 -15.06 -16.93 -4.86
N GLY A 57 -15.21 -17.07 -3.53
CA GLY A 57 -15.48 -18.37 -2.92
C GLY A 57 -14.27 -19.28 -2.76
N LYS A 58 -13.08 -18.77 -3.04
CA LYS A 58 -11.83 -19.55 -2.91
C LYS A 58 -10.95 -18.95 -1.83
N VAL A 59 -10.17 -19.79 -1.18
CA VAL A 59 -9.16 -19.38 -0.19
C VAL A 59 -7.79 -19.57 -0.81
N TYR A 60 -6.97 -18.57 -0.67
CA TYR A 60 -5.60 -18.60 -1.22
C TYR A 60 -4.56 -18.95 -0.17
#